data_90b296ecdebe11757831af2356b667dc
#
_entry.id   90b296ecdebe11757831af2356b667dc
#
_cell.length_a   1.000
_cell.length_b   1.000
_cell.length_c   1.000
_cell.angle_alpha   90.00
_cell.angle_beta   90.00
_cell.angle_gamma   90.00
#
_symmetry.space_group_name_H-M   'P 1'
#
loop_
_entity.id
_entity.type
_entity.pdbx_description
1 polymer ?
#
loop_
_entity_poly.entity_id
_entity_poly.type
_entity_poly.pdbx_seq_one_letter_code
_entity_poly.pdbx_strand_id
1 'polypeptide(L)'
;CLVGSEMCIRDRDHTVFRSFSDKKSPRKSFRLKPPFTRHAISILICAACMLCATLASFLYQHIVPDNHANVALFYILALVIIARWTVGYGYGIACTLFSVIAINYLFTYPYYKLNFTLTGYPITFLLMSGITLILCTMTSHMTIQSEMIAEREKRLAEAEMEKMRANLLRAISHDLRTPLTGIIGNSSLFLESQNDLSSTEQRTIMTNIYEDSNWLLNMVENLLSVTRIQGDSLSINTTEEPVEEVVGEALEKLKKRYPDAAIRVKIPEEFLMIPMDAVLIEQVTINLLENAIVHSGSILPIDFIVEDHPEHVSFIVRDYGKGLSEEKLQNLFETGTYNNSRSSDSRKGMGIGLSICKTIITAHHGTLNGRNHAEGAEFCFTLPKNTGKDMDHRNE
;
A
#
# COMPACT_ATOMS: atom_id res chain seq x y z
N CYS A 1 57.75 12.45 3.98
CA CYS A 1 58.37 11.74 5.10
C CYS A 1 57.42 11.62 6.29
N LEU A 2 56.98 10.38 6.53
CA LEU A 2 56.95 9.68 7.80
C LEU A 2 55.88 10.05 8.82
N VAL A 3 55.12 9.09 9.08
CA VAL A 3 54.91 8.08 10.15
C VAL A 3 53.64 8.40 10.93
N GLY A 4 52.60 7.68 10.81
CA GLY A 4 52.17 6.51 11.52
C GLY A 4 51.91 6.78 13.00
N SER A 5 50.65 6.88 13.42
CA SER A 5 50.24 6.45 14.76
C SER A 5 48.86 5.79 14.64
N GLU A 6 48.91 4.48 14.59
CA GLU A 6 47.76 3.62 14.93
C GLU A 6 47.37 3.91 16.39
N MET A 7 46.16 4.38 16.58
CA MET A 7 45.55 4.43 17.89
C MET A 7 44.59 3.26 18.03
N CYS A 8 45.08 2.19 18.61
CA CYS A 8 44.29 1.10 19.15
C CYS A 8 43.22 1.64 20.09
N ILE A 9 42.00 1.69 19.65
CA ILE A 9 40.83 1.74 20.54
C ILE A 9 40.41 0.30 20.80
N ARG A 10 40.73 -0.11 22.04
CA ARG A 10 40.48 -1.39 22.64
C ARG A 10 39.00 -1.67 22.72
N ASP A 11 38.58 -2.77 22.09
CA ASP A 11 37.28 -3.41 22.22
C ASP A 11 36.82 -3.48 23.69
N ARG A 12 35.73 -2.80 23.98
CA ARG A 12 34.78 -3.11 25.04
C ARG A 12 33.46 -2.51 24.64
N ASP A 13 32.58 -3.38 24.20
CA ASP A 13 31.11 -3.35 24.22
C ASP A 13 30.47 -4.03 23.00
N HIS A 14 30.86 -5.31 22.85
CA HIS A 14 30.18 -6.20 21.87
C HIS A 14 28.96 -6.93 22.47
N THR A 15 28.29 -6.38 23.49
CA THR A 15 27.18 -7.09 24.15
C THR A 15 25.79 -6.43 24.01
N VAL A 16 25.66 -5.26 23.38
CA VAL A 16 24.36 -4.59 23.29
C VAL A 16 23.65 -4.73 21.91
N PHE A 17 24.39 -5.16 20.87
CA PHE A 17 23.79 -5.25 19.50
C PHE A 17 23.30 -6.63 19.10
N ARG A 18 23.27 -7.62 19.99
CA ARG A 18 22.87 -9.01 19.67
C ARG A 18 21.46 -9.41 20.10
N SER A 19 20.64 -8.46 20.55
CA SER A 19 19.30 -8.75 21.09
C SER A 19 18.13 -8.30 20.20
N PHE A 20 18.37 -7.70 19.03
CA PHE A 20 17.27 -7.21 18.16
C PHE A 20 17.04 -8.01 16.87
N SER A 21 17.72 -9.16 16.69
CA SER A 21 17.65 -9.91 15.43
C SER A 21 16.91 -11.24 15.50
N ASP A 22 16.07 -11.51 16.50
CA ASP A 22 15.36 -12.80 16.56
C ASP A 22 13.94 -12.71 17.12
N LYS A 23 13.18 -11.68 16.72
CA LYS A 23 11.72 -11.78 16.68
C LYS A 23 11.32 -12.14 15.25
N LYS A 24 11.37 -13.44 14.95
CA LYS A 24 10.60 -14.02 13.83
C LYS A 24 9.18 -13.49 13.95
N SER A 25 8.82 -12.54 13.07
CA SER A 25 7.42 -12.23 12.80
C SER A 25 6.69 -13.55 12.54
N PRO A 26 5.48 -13.75 13.03
CA PRO A 26 4.67 -14.87 12.60
C PRO A 26 4.39 -14.64 11.11
N ARG A 27 5.22 -15.25 10.26
CA ARG A 27 4.83 -15.48 8.86
C ARG A 27 3.45 -16.13 8.96
N LYS A 28 2.39 -15.38 8.63
CA LYS A 28 1.14 -15.99 8.20
C LYS A 28 1.54 -16.90 7.05
N SER A 29 1.84 -18.15 7.41
CA SER A 29 2.00 -19.20 6.45
C SER A 29 0.67 -19.22 5.71
N PHE A 30 0.68 -18.72 4.51
CA PHE A 30 -0.25 -19.18 3.50
C PHE A 30 -0.09 -20.69 3.57
N ARG A 31 -1.00 -21.37 4.26
CA ARG A 31 -1.01 -22.83 4.37
C ARG A 31 -1.22 -23.33 2.95
N LEU A 32 -0.13 -23.47 2.21
CA LEU A 32 -0.10 -24.36 1.06
C LEU A 32 -0.63 -25.67 1.62
N LYS A 33 -1.84 -26.04 1.21
CA LYS A 33 -2.41 -27.35 1.51
C LYS A 33 -1.31 -28.37 1.22
N PRO A 34 -1.05 -29.33 2.11
CA PRO A 34 0.04 -30.28 1.94
C PRO A 34 -0.04 -30.88 0.51
N PRO A 35 1.07 -31.17 -0.14
CA PRO A 35 1.10 -31.64 -1.55
C PRO A 35 0.18 -32.85 -1.76
N PHE A 36 -0.02 -33.67 -0.74
CA PHE A 36 -0.92 -34.81 -0.77
C PHE A 36 -2.39 -34.43 -1.02
N THR A 37 -2.88 -33.32 -0.44
CA THR A 37 -4.26 -32.87 -0.67
C THR A 37 -4.47 -32.29 -2.06
N ARG A 38 -3.45 -31.68 -2.68
CA ARG A 38 -3.51 -31.18 -4.07
C ARG A 38 -3.62 -32.33 -5.07
N HIS A 39 -2.83 -33.40 -4.90
CA HIS A 39 -2.93 -34.58 -5.74
C HIS A 39 -4.26 -35.31 -5.59
N ALA A 40 -4.78 -35.44 -4.36
CA ALA A 40 -6.09 -36.05 -4.10
C ALA A 40 -7.24 -35.27 -4.77
N ILE A 41 -7.21 -33.94 -4.71
CA ILE A 41 -8.20 -33.08 -5.39
C ILE A 41 -8.10 -33.22 -6.90
N SER A 42 -6.89 -33.23 -7.48
CA SER A 42 -6.70 -33.40 -8.91
C SER A 42 -7.21 -34.75 -9.40
N ILE A 43 -6.97 -35.83 -8.67
CA ILE A 43 -7.50 -37.18 -8.99
C ILE A 43 -9.03 -37.18 -8.92
N LEU A 44 -9.62 -36.54 -7.91
CA LEU A 44 -11.07 -36.45 -7.78
C LEU A 44 -11.70 -35.70 -8.97
N ILE A 45 -11.10 -34.56 -9.37
CA ILE A 45 -11.54 -33.79 -10.55
C ILE A 45 -11.46 -34.64 -11.82
N CYS A 46 -10.35 -35.36 -12.04
CA CYS A 46 -10.18 -36.24 -13.18
C CYS A 46 -11.27 -37.33 -13.21
N ALA A 47 -11.50 -38.01 -12.08
CA ALA A 47 -12.50 -39.05 -11.96
C ALA A 47 -13.93 -38.50 -12.20
N ALA A 48 -14.28 -37.37 -11.62
CA ALA A 48 -15.58 -36.72 -11.81
C ALA A 48 -15.81 -36.31 -13.27
N CYS A 49 -14.83 -35.66 -13.90
CA CYS A 49 -14.93 -35.23 -15.30
C CYS A 49 -15.06 -36.43 -16.26
N MET A 50 -14.28 -37.50 -16.04
CA MET A 50 -14.36 -38.69 -16.85
C MET A 50 -15.68 -39.43 -16.68
N LEU A 51 -16.21 -39.51 -15.44
CA LEU A 51 -17.52 -40.07 -15.16
C LEU A 51 -18.64 -39.29 -15.85
N CYS A 52 -18.61 -37.96 -15.73
CA CYS A 52 -19.57 -37.08 -16.41
C CYS A 52 -19.53 -37.22 -17.92
N ALA A 53 -18.36 -37.28 -18.52
CA ALA A 53 -18.19 -37.49 -19.98
C ALA A 53 -18.77 -38.82 -20.42
N THR A 54 -18.53 -39.89 -19.64
CA THR A 54 -19.04 -41.26 -19.95
C THR A 54 -20.58 -41.29 -19.83
N LEU A 55 -21.15 -40.69 -18.77
CA LEU A 55 -22.61 -40.60 -18.60
C LEU A 55 -23.27 -39.77 -19.71
N ALA A 56 -22.68 -38.62 -20.04
CA ALA A 56 -23.16 -37.80 -21.15
C ALA A 56 -23.13 -38.55 -22.49
N SER A 57 -22.09 -39.34 -22.74
CA SER A 57 -21.94 -40.15 -23.94
C SER A 57 -23.00 -41.26 -24.00
N PHE A 58 -23.31 -41.95 -22.90
CA PHE A 58 -24.39 -42.91 -22.83
C PHE A 58 -25.78 -42.28 -23.06
N LEU A 59 -26.02 -41.14 -22.45
CA LEU A 59 -27.27 -40.39 -22.63
C LEU A 59 -27.45 -39.96 -24.09
N TYR A 60 -26.38 -39.45 -24.71
CA TYR A 60 -26.37 -39.06 -26.13
C TYR A 60 -26.68 -40.24 -27.03
N GLN A 61 -26.07 -41.39 -26.80
CA GLN A 61 -26.29 -42.62 -27.60
C GLN A 61 -27.72 -43.16 -27.42
N HIS A 62 -28.33 -42.96 -26.25
CA HIS A 62 -29.71 -43.34 -26.04
C HIS A 62 -30.71 -42.47 -26.82
N ILE A 63 -30.37 -41.18 -27.00
CA ILE A 63 -31.21 -40.19 -27.73
C ILE A 63 -30.98 -40.31 -29.25
N VAL A 64 -29.76 -40.59 -29.73
CA VAL A 64 -29.37 -40.63 -31.15
C VAL A 64 -28.59 -41.92 -31.42
N PRO A 65 -29.29 -43.07 -31.63
CA PRO A 65 -28.66 -44.38 -31.70
C PRO A 65 -27.68 -44.57 -32.85
N ASP A 66 -27.86 -43.85 -33.97
CA ASP A 66 -27.11 -44.05 -35.23
C ASP A 66 -25.87 -43.17 -35.38
N ASN A 67 -25.58 -42.26 -34.41
CA ASN A 67 -24.49 -41.31 -34.56
C ASN A 67 -23.43 -41.44 -33.46
N HIS A 68 -22.42 -42.26 -33.69
CA HIS A 68 -21.31 -42.47 -32.74
C HIS A 68 -20.19 -41.43 -32.84
N ALA A 69 -20.20 -40.59 -33.89
CA ALA A 69 -19.12 -39.64 -34.16
C ALA A 69 -18.91 -38.58 -33.07
N ASN A 70 -19.98 -38.19 -32.39
CA ASN A 70 -19.95 -37.09 -31.39
C ASN A 70 -19.52 -37.52 -30.00
N VAL A 71 -19.43 -38.82 -29.71
CA VAL A 71 -18.96 -39.33 -28.41
C VAL A 71 -17.58 -38.79 -28.04
N ALA A 72 -16.68 -38.74 -29.01
CA ALA A 72 -15.31 -38.23 -28.82
C ALA A 72 -15.29 -36.77 -28.33
N LEU A 73 -16.27 -35.95 -28.72
CA LEU A 73 -16.35 -34.54 -28.34
C LEU A 73 -16.58 -34.36 -26.83
N PHE A 74 -17.38 -35.21 -26.19
CA PHE A 74 -17.61 -35.15 -24.74
C PHE A 74 -16.33 -35.43 -23.95
N TYR A 75 -15.52 -36.40 -24.42
CA TYR A 75 -14.23 -36.70 -23.81
C TYR A 75 -13.19 -35.60 -24.08
N ILE A 76 -13.17 -34.98 -25.27
CA ILE A 76 -12.32 -33.83 -25.56
C ILE A 76 -12.70 -32.66 -24.63
N LEU A 77 -13.98 -32.36 -24.45
CA LEU A 77 -14.44 -31.32 -23.52
C LEU A 77 -13.98 -31.60 -22.08
N ALA A 78 -14.12 -32.84 -21.62
CA ALA A 78 -13.65 -33.25 -20.29
C ALA A 78 -12.13 -33.07 -20.13
N LEU A 79 -11.34 -33.41 -21.17
CA LEU A 79 -9.89 -33.21 -21.17
C LEU A 79 -9.50 -31.74 -21.12
N VAL A 80 -10.26 -30.84 -21.79
CA VAL A 80 -10.05 -29.39 -21.72
C VAL A 80 -10.28 -28.90 -20.28
N ILE A 81 -11.37 -29.34 -19.63
CA ILE A 81 -11.69 -28.97 -18.25
C ILE A 81 -10.60 -29.49 -17.30
N ILE A 82 -10.17 -30.74 -17.45
CA ILE A 82 -9.10 -31.34 -16.64
C ILE A 82 -7.78 -30.54 -16.82
N ALA A 83 -7.38 -30.24 -18.05
CA ALA A 83 -6.19 -29.44 -18.32
C ALA A 83 -6.23 -28.05 -17.71
N ARG A 84 -7.43 -27.46 -17.55
CA ARG A 84 -7.62 -26.12 -16.92
C ARG A 84 -7.52 -26.16 -15.40
N TRP A 85 -7.96 -27.26 -14.77
CA TRP A 85 -8.13 -27.34 -13.31
C TRP A 85 -7.06 -28.19 -12.61
N THR A 86 -6.27 -28.97 -13.35
CA THR A 86 -5.18 -29.77 -12.82
C THR A 86 -3.83 -29.22 -13.22
N VAL A 87 -2.85 -29.30 -12.32
CA VAL A 87 -1.47 -28.85 -12.59
C VAL A 87 -0.60 -30.06 -12.93
N GLY A 88 0.02 -30.03 -14.11
CA GLY A 88 0.96 -31.03 -14.57
C GLY A 88 0.44 -31.90 -15.71
N TYR A 89 1.38 -32.38 -16.54
CA TYR A 89 1.09 -33.17 -17.75
C TYR A 89 0.55 -34.56 -17.45
N GLY A 90 0.91 -35.15 -16.29
CA GLY A 90 0.62 -36.56 -15.99
C GLY A 90 -0.87 -36.88 -15.94
N TYR A 91 -1.68 -35.98 -15.37
CA TYR A 91 -3.13 -36.18 -15.31
C TYR A 91 -3.79 -36.12 -16.69
N GLY A 92 -3.38 -35.16 -17.52
CA GLY A 92 -3.88 -35.04 -18.90
C GLY A 92 -3.57 -36.27 -19.73
N ILE A 93 -2.34 -36.78 -19.69
CA ILE A 93 -1.92 -37.97 -20.41
C ILE A 93 -2.70 -39.21 -19.92
N ALA A 94 -2.81 -39.40 -18.61
CA ALA A 94 -3.54 -40.55 -18.05
C ALA A 94 -5.03 -40.52 -18.45
N CYS A 95 -5.67 -39.36 -18.38
CA CYS A 95 -7.06 -39.18 -18.79
C CYS A 95 -7.26 -39.35 -20.30
N THR A 96 -6.31 -38.93 -21.12
CA THR A 96 -6.36 -39.16 -22.57
C THR A 96 -6.31 -40.66 -22.90
N LEU A 97 -5.38 -41.39 -22.28
CA LEU A 97 -5.29 -42.85 -22.44
C LEU A 97 -6.58 -43.54 -22.02
N PHE A 98 -7.14 -43.13 -20.84
CA PHE A 98 -8.42 -43.65 -20.38
C PHE A 98 -9.55 -43.33 -21.36
N SER A 99 -9.66 -42.11 -21.88
CA SER A 99 -10.66 -41.70 -22.85
C SER A 99 -10.65 -42.55 -24.12
N VAL A 100 -9.48 -42.80 -24.66
CA VAL A 100 -9.34 -43.64 -25.86
C VAL A 100 -9.78 -45.08 -25.61
N ILE A 101 -9.38 -45.66 -24.49
CA ILE A 101 -9.80 -47.00 -24.08
C ILE A 101 -11.31 -47.06 -23.86
N ALA A 102 -11.87 -46.05 -23.17
CA ALA A 102 -13.31 -45.98 -22.88
C ALA A 102 -14.13 -45.85 -24.18
N ILE A 103 -13.75 -45.01 -25.11
CA ILE A 103 -14.44 -44.87 -26.40
C ILE A 103 -14.39 -46.18 -27.20
N ASN A 104 -13.22 -46.79 -27.26
CA ASN A 104 -13.04 -48.06 -27.98
C ASN A 104 -13.87 -49.20 -27.38
N TYR A 105 -13.86 -49.35 -26.05
CA TYR A 105 -14.49 -50.46 -25.37
C TYR A 105 -16.01 -50.30 -25.21
N LEU A 106 -16.50 -49.08 -24.89
CA LEU A 106 -17.92 -48.84 -24.54
C LEU A 106 -18.77 -48.42 -25.75
N PHE A 107 -18.19 -47.69 -26.70
CA PHE A 107 -18.96 -46.96 -27.74
C PHE A 107 -18.67 -47.40 -29.16
N THR A 108 -17.79 -48.44 -29.36
CA THR A 108 -17.45 -48.90 -30.68
C THR A 108 -17.81 -50.34 -30.90
N TYR A 109 -18.36 -50.65 -32.09
CA TYR A 109 -18.70 -52.02 -32.49
C TYR A 109 -17.43 -52.84 -32.83
N PRO A 110 -17.26 -54.09 -32.40
CA PRO A 110 -18.13 -54.84 -31.45
C PRO A 110 -17.96 -54.37 -30.01
N TYR A 111 -19.08 -53.98 -29.36
CA TYR A 111 -19.12 -53.47 -27.99
C TYR A 111 -18.45 -54.44 -27.02
N TYR A 112 -17.83 -53.87 -25.96
CA TYR A 112 -17.17 -54.62 -24.88
C TYR A 112 -15.99 -55.49 -25.32
N LYS A 113 -15.40 -55.19 -26.53
CA LYS A 113 -14.14 -55.78 -27.02
C LYS A 113 -13.20 -54.67 -27.46
N LEU A 114 -11.95 -54.78 -27.04
CA LEU A 114 -10.90 -53.88 -27.54
C LEU A 114 -10.53 -54.26 -28.97
N ASN A 115 -10.77 -53.37 -29.91
CA ASN A 115 -10.46 -53.56 -31.30
C ASN A 115 -9.58 -52.43 -31.83
N PHE A 116 -8.30 -52.71 -32.09
CA PHE A 116 -7.36 -51.72 -32.58
C PHE A 116 -7.12 -51.82 -34.10
N THR A 117 -7.84 -52.69 -34.77
CA THR A 117 -7.64 -52.94 -36.21
C THR A 117 -8.47 -52.02 -37.11
N LEU A 118 -9.42 -51.28 -36.59
CA LEU A 118 -10.21 -50.32 -37.37
C LEU A 118 -9.40 -49.07 -37.68
N THR A 119 -9.30 -48.71 -38.93
CA THR A 119 -8.45 -47.66 -39.51
C THR A 119 -8.65 -46.26 -38.93
N GLY A 120 -9.78 -45.98 -38.24
CA GLY A 120 -10.07 -44.67 -37.65
C GLY A 120 -9.51 -44.42 -36.24
N TYR A 121 -9.22 -45.46 -35.45
CA TYR A 121 -8.82 -45.29 -34.03
C TYR A 121 -7.41 -44.73 -33.84
N PRO A 122 -6.39 -45.11 -34.61
CA PRO A 122 -5.07 -44.50 -34.46
C PRO A 122 -5.09 -43.00 -34.69
N ILE A 123 -5.90 -42.52 -35.63
CA ILE A 123 -6.04 -41.10 -35.94
C ILE A 123 -6.75 -40.35 -34.78
N THR A 124 -7.82 -40.91 -34.25
CA THR A 124 -8.52 -40.30 -33.10
C THR A 124 -7.60 -40.22 -31.88
N PHE A 125 -6.82 -41.29 -31.61
CA PHE A 125 -5.83 -41.27 -30.51
C PHE A 125 -4.77 -40.19 -30.70
N LEU A 126 -4.19 -40.09 -31.91
CA LEU A 126 -3.19 -39.07 -32.20
C LEU A 126 -3.75 -37.66 -32.06
N LEU A 127 -4.97 -37.40 -32.55
CA LEU A 127 -5.62 -36.08 -32.44
C LEU A 127 -5.94 -35.73 -30.98
N MET A 128 -6.53 -36.67 -30.22
CA MET A 128 -6.81 -36.41 -28.79
C MET A 128 -5.55 -36.20 -27.97
N SER A 129 -4.50 -36.98 -28.22
CA SER A 129 -3.19 -36.83 -27.57
C SER A 129 -2.55 -35.51 -27.93
N GLY A 130 -2.60 -35.11 -29.21
CA GLY A 130 -2.09 -33.82 -29.67
C GLY A 130 -2.81 -32.62 -29.03
N ILE A 131 -4.15 -32.63 -29.02
CA ILE A 131 -4.95 -31.59 -28.40
C ILE A 131 -4.62 -31.51 -26.91
N THR A 132 -4.57 -32.65 -26.21
CA THR A 132 -4.26 -32.67 -24.77
C THR A 132 -2.88 -32.11 -24.46
N LEU A 133 -1.87 -32.52 -25.27
CA LEU A 133 -0.50 -32.03 -25.11
C LEU A 133 -0.41 -30.51 -25.30
N ILE A 134 -1.06 -29.98 -26.35
CA ILE A 134 -1.09 -28.52 -26.60
C ILE A 134 -1.78 -27.79 -25.46
N LEU A 135 -2.93 -28.29 -24.99
CA LEU A 135 -3.67 -27.65 -23.89
C LEU A 135 -2.89 -27.68 -22.57
N CYS A 136 -2.29 -28.82 -22.23
CA CYS A 136 -1.46 -28.95 -21.03
C CYS A 136 -0.22 -28.04 -21.09
N THR A 137 0.47 -27.96 -22.24
CA THR A 137 1.62 -27.05 -22.40
C THR A 137 1.18 -25.57 -22.27
N MET A 138 0.11 -25.21 -22.95
CA MET A 138 -0.42 -23.83 -22.91
C MET A 138 -0.85 -23.42 -21.49
N THR A 139 -1.60 -24.27 -20.79
CA THR A 139 -2.05 -23.98 -19.42
C THR A 139 -0.87 -23.90 -18.44
N SER A 140 0.08 -24.84 -18.54
CA SER A 140 1.28 -24.81 -17.69
C SER A 140 2.11 -23.55 -17.93
N HIS A 141 2.28 -23.17 -19.19
CA HIS A 141 3.01 -21.94 -19.53
C HIS A 141 2.32 -20.68 -19.01
N MET A 142 0.98 -20.59 -19.13
CA MET A 142 0.21 -19.47 -18.60
C MET A 142 0.30 -19.36 -17.08
N THR A 143 0.27 -20.49 -16.35
CA THR A 143 0.40 -20.50 -14.89
C THR A 143 1.78 -19.99 -14.45
N ILE A 144 2.87 -20.48 -15.08
CA ILE A 144 4.23 -20.04 -14.79
C ILE A 144 4.39 -18.54 -15.11
N GLN A 145 3.84 -18.07 -16.22
CA GLN A 145 3.90 -16.65 -16.58
C GLN A 145 3.15 -15.78 -15.57
N SER A 146 1.96 -16.20 -15.13
CA SER A 146 1.18 -15.43 -14.13
C SER A 146 1.90 -15.35 -12.78
N GLU A 147 2.55 -16.43 -12.34
CA GLU A 147 3.36 -16.44 -11.12
C GLU A 147 4.58 -15.52 -11.25
N MET A 148 5.27 -15.54 -12.38
CA MET A 148 6.42 -14.64 -12.64
C MET A 148 6.00 -13.17 -12.71
N ILE A 149 4.82 -12.85 -13.28
CA ILE A 149 4.30 -11.48 -13.33
C ILE A 149 4.00 -11.01 -11.92
N ALA A 150 3.28 -11.80 -11.13
CA ALA A 150 2.94 -11.45 -9.73
C ALA A 150 4.21 -11.25 -8.87
N GLU A 151 5.24 -12.09 -9.06
CA GLU A 151 6.51 -11.92 -8.35
C GLU A 151 7.27 -10.66 -8.80
N ARG A 152 7.24 -10.33 -10.09
CA ARG A 152 7.84 -9.08 -10.61
C ARG A 152 7.13 -7.85 -10.08
N GLU A 153 5.81 -7.83 -10.08
CA GLU A 153 5.01 -6.73 -9.51
C GLU A 153 5.33 -6.52 -8.04
N LYS A 154 5.43 -7.61 -7.26
CA LYS A 154 5.81 -7.54 -5.87
C LYS A 154 7.21 -6.94 -5.68
N ARG A 155 8.20 -7.41 -6.46
CA ARG A 155 9.58 -6.88 -6.39
C ARG A 155 9.67 -5.41 -6.81
N LEU A 156 8.88 -5.00 -7.81
CA LEU A 156 8.81 -3.59 -8.23
C LEU A 156 8.23 -2.73 -7.11
N ALA A 157 7.13 -3.14 -6.48
CA ALA A 157 6.54 -2.42 -5.36
C ALA A 157 7.51 -2.32 -4.16
N GLU A 158 8.25 -3.40 -3.84
CA GLU A 158 9.28 -3.40 -2.79
C GLU A 158 10.43 -2.43 -3.14
N ALA A 159 10.89 -2.42 -4.39
CA ALA A 159 11.95 -1.53 -4.86
C ALA A 159 11.52 -0.05 -4.89
N GLU A 160 10.29 0.24 -5.26
CA GLU A 160 9.70 1.59 -5.21
C GLU A 160 9.59 2.09 -3.77
N MET A 161 9.15 1.25 -2.85
CA MET A 161 9.11 1.55 -1.42
C MET A 161 10.51 1.87 -0.87
N GLU A 162 11.52 1.05 -1.20
CA GLU A 162 12.90 1.26 -0.77
C GLU A 162 13.47 2.57 -1.34
N LYS A 163 13.19 2.87 -2.61
CA LYS A 163 13.57 4.14 -3.24
C LYS A 163 12.89 5.34 -2.57
N MET A 164 11.61 5.22 -2.26
CA MET A 164 10.88 6.26 -1.54
C MET A 164 11.49 6.49 -0.15
N ARG A 165 11.79 5.41 0.58
CA ARG A 165 12.45 5.45 1.88
C ARG A 165 13.82 6.14 1.83
N ALA A 166 14.64 5.79 0.85
CA ALA A 166 15.95 6.41 0.65
C ALA A 166 15.86 7.92 0.31
N ASN A 167 14.91 8.30 -0.52
CA ASN A 167 14.65 9.70 -0.87
C ASN A 167 14.16 10.49 0.34
N LEU A 168 13.23 9.92 1.12
CA LEU A 168 12.73 10.53 2.36
C LEU A 168 13.86 10.77 3.36
N LEU A 169 14.71 9.76 3.62
CA LEU A 169 15.85 9.88 4.54
C LEU A 169 16.86 10.93 4.06
N ARG A 170 17.09 11.05 2.74
CA ARG A 170 17.97 12.06 2.17
C ARG A 170 17.39 13.47 2.35
N ALA A 171 16.10 13.65 2.06
CA ALA A 171 15.40 14.91 2.27
C ALA A 171 15.44 15.34 3.75
N ILE A 172 15.09 14.42 4.66
CA ILE A 172 15.15 14.66 6.10
C ILE A 172 16.56 15.06 6.55
N SER A 173 17.60 14.34 6.09
CA SER A 173 18.98 14.63 6.48
C SER A 173 19.45 16.02 6.02
N HIS A 174 19.02 16.42 4.81
CA HIS A 174 19.31 17.77 4.29
C HIS A 174 18.62 18.83 5.15
N ASP A 175 17.37 18.62 5.44
CA ASP A 175 16.51 19.61 6.09
C ASP A 175 16.78 19.72 7.59
N LEU A 176 17.24 18.67 8.25
CA LEU A 176 17.77 18.73 9.63
C LEU A 176 19.10 19.50 9.71
N ARG A 177 19.94 19.41 8.69
CA ARG A 177 21.26 20.05 8.69
C ARG A 177 21.16 21.57 8.73
N THR A 178 20.21 22.17 8.02
CA THR A 178 20.06 23.62 7.90
C THR A 178 19.83 24.32 9.25
N PRO A 179 18.78 23.99 10.03
CA PRO A 179 18.55 24.62 11.34
C PRO A 179 19.65 24.24 12.35
N LEU A 180 20.17 23.02 12.28
CA LEU A 180 21.28 22.62 13.16
C LEU A 180 22.52 23.48 12.90
N THR A 181 22.83 23.77 11.65
CA THR A 181 23.92 24.69 11.29
C THR A 181 23.63 26.12 11.77
N GLY A 182 22.36 26.56 11.69
CA GLY A 182 21.90 27.85 12.21
C GLY A 182 22.08 27.95 13.72
N ILE A 183 21.65 26.93 14.46
CA ILE A 183 21.81 26.86 15.93
C ILE A 183 23.31 26.91 16.30
N ILE A 184 24.14 26.10 15.67
CA ILE A 184 25.58 26.05 15.94
C ILE A 184 26.22 27.40 15.63
N GLY A 185 25.91 27.98 14.44
CA GLY A 185 26.50 29.27 14.03
C GLY A 185 26.08 30.42 14.96
N ASN A 186 24.80 30.53 15.31
CA ASN A 186 24.30 31.53 16.24
C ASN A 186 24.87 31.33 17.65
N SER A 187 25.00 30.08 18.10
CA SER A 187 25.63 29.76 19.41
C SER A 187 27.11 30.14 19.44
N SER A 188 27.87 29.81 18.37
CA SER A 188 29.29 30.19 18.27
C SER A 188 29.46 31.69 18.25
N LEU A 189 28.66 32.41 17.46
CA LEU A 189 28.67 33.88 17.41
C LEU A 189 28.41 34.50 18.78
N PHE A 190 27.41 33.97 19.50
CA PHE A 190 27.10 34.44 20.86
C PHE A 190 28.24 34.20 21.84
N LEU A 191 28.89 33.04 21.80
CA LEU A 191 30.00 32.70 22.70
C LEU A 191 31.28 33.50 22.42
N GLU A 192 31.57 33.77 21.12
CA GLU A 192 32.79 34.46 20.72
C GLU A 192 32.66 35.97 20.88
N SER A 193 31.48 36.54 20.70
CA SER A 193 31.29 38.02 20.62
C SER A 193 30.36 38.55 21.72
N GLN A 194 30.13 37.81 22.80
CA GLN A 194 29.15 38.15 23.84
C GLN A 194 29.31 39.56 24.42
N ASN A 195 30.55 40.04 24.56
CA ASN A 195 30.84 41.37 25.08
C ASN A 195 30.72 42.51 24.07
N ASP A 196 30.71 42.18 22.78
CA ASP A 196 30.66 43.18 21.69
C ASP A 196 29.26 43.32 21.10
N LEU A 197 28.33 42.38 21.43
CA LEU A 197 26.96 42.36 20.95
C LEU A 197 26.07 43.29 21.78
N SER A 198 25.24 44.09 21.12
CA SER A 198 24.18 44.84 21.74
C SER A 198 23.09 43.89 22.32
N SER A 199 22.35 44.38 23.30
CA SER A 199 21.23 43.61 23.91
C SER A 199 20.18 43.19 22.85
N THR A 200 20.01 43.94 21.80
CA THR A 200 19.11 43.63 20.67
C THR A 200 19.63 42.51 19.82
N GLU A 201 20.92 42.49 19.51
CA GLU A 201 21.57 41.41 18.74
C GLU A 201 21.62 40.14 19.53
N GLN A 202 21.92 40.19 20.85
CA GLN A 202 21.88 39.00 21.71
C GLN A 202 20.48 38.40 21.74
N ARG A 203 19.44 39.22 21.85
CA ARG A 203 18.05 38.74 21.82
C ARG A 203 17.71 38.12 20.48
N THR A 204 18.13 38.72 19.37
CA THR A 204 17.88 38.16 18.02
C THR A 204 18.55 36.81 17.86
N ILE A 205 19.82 36.65 18.28
CA ILE A 205 20.55 35.39 18.24
C ILE A 205 19.82 34.31 19.06
N MET A 206 19.42 34.63 20.27
CA MET A 206 18.71 33.68 21.13
C MET A 206 17.34 33.32 20.59
N THR A 207 16.61 34.26 19.98
CA THR A 207 15.34 34.00 19.31
C THR A 207 15.53 33.06 18.12
N ASN A 208 16.57 33.29 17.29
CA ASN A 208 16.87 32.41 16.17
C ASN A 208 17.20 30.96 16.63
N ILE A 209 18.00 30.81 17.69
CA ILE A 209 18.32 29.50 18.28
C ILE A 209 17.06 28.80 18.77
N TYR A 210 16.19 29.53 19.46
CA TYR A 210 14.94 29.01 19.99
C TYR A 210 13.98 28.57 18.87
N GLU A 211 13.82 29.40 17.82
CA GLU A 211 12.98 29.08 16.66
C GLU A 211 13.49 27.87 15.91
N ASP A 212 14.80 27.80 15.60
CA ASP A 212 15.42 26.67 14.93
C ASP A 212 15.32 25.36 15.75
N SER A 213 15.41 25.45 17.10
CA SER A 213 15.26 24.31 18.01
C SER A 213 13.84 23.78 18.05
N ASN A 214 12.85 24.66 18.12
CA ASN A 214 11.44 24.27 18.09
C ASN A 214 11.07 23.66 16.73
N TRP A 215 11.62 24.21 15.66
CA TRP A 215 11.44 23.66 14.33
C TRP A 215 11.98 22.22 14.22
N LEU A 216 13.20 21.96 14.77
CA LEU A 216 13.76 20.61 14.81
C LEU A 216 12.89 19.64 15.62
N LEU A 217 12.35 20.08 16.76
CA LEU A 217 11.47 19.27 17.58
C LEU A 217 10.24 18.82 16.81
N ASN A 218 9.57 19.76 16.14
CA ASN A 218 8.40 19.46 15.29
C ASN A 218 8.74 18.48 14.16
N MET A 219 9.91 18.64 13.55
CA MET A 219 10.34 17.73 12.50
C MET A 219 10.56 16.30 13.01
N VAL A 220 11.13 16.14 14.20
CA VAL A 220 11.32 14.83 14.83
C VAL A 220 9.95 14.19 15.16
N GLU A 221 9.00 14.95 15.69
CA GLU A 221 7.65 14.47 15.96
C GLU A 221 6.94 14.00 14.69
N ASN A 222 7.05 14.77 13.61
CA ASN A 222 6.53 14.41 12.30
C ASN A 222 7.18 13.13 11.76
N LEU A 223 8.48 12.95 11.93
CA LEU A 223 9.20 11.75 11.51
C LEU A 223 8.77 10.51 12.30
N LEU A 224 8.59 10.64 13.62
CA LEU A 224 8.12 9.56 14.48
C LEU A 224 6.71 9.10 14.07
N SER A 225 5.84 10.02 13.66
CA SER A 225 4.51 9.70 13.16
C SER A 225 4.56 8.85 11.88
N VAL A 226 5.46 9.18 10.94
CA VAL A 226 5.66 8.37 9.71
C VAL A 226 6.23 6.99 10.02
N THR A 227 7.15 6.87 10.98
CA THR A 227 7.75 5.56 11.33
C THR A 227 6.74 4.62 11.99
N ARG A 228 5.72 5.13 12.67
CA ARG A 228 4.61 4.32 13.20
C ARG A 228 3.79 3.64 12.11
N ILE A 229 3.63 4.31 10.96
CA ILE A 229 2.85 3.81 9.81
C ILE A 229 3.62 2.74 9.02
N GLN A 230 4.96 2.71 9.09
CA GLN A 230 5.84 1.86 8.29
C GLN A 230 6.19 0.49 8.91
N GLY A 231 5.57 0.08 10.03
CA GLY A 231 5.67 -1.29 10.54
C GLY A 231 5.11 -2.31 9.52
N ASP A 232 5.56 -3.57 9.59
CA ASP A 232 5.36 -4.71 8.64
C ASP A 232 3.93 -4.98 8.10
N SER A 233 2.98 -4.14 8.41
CA SER A 233 1.65 -4.06 7.79
C SER A 233 1.25 -2.58 7.77
N LEU A 234 0.78 -2.09 6.65
CA LEU A 234 0.10 -0.79 6.47
C LEU A 234 -1.18 -0.65 7.35
N SER A 235 -1.30 -1.42 8.44
CA SER A 235 -2.42 -1.39 9.35
C SER A 235 -2.13 -0.43 10.50
N ILE A 236 -2.70 0.75 10.40
CA ILE A 236 -2.86 1.65 11.53
C ILE A 236 -3.84 1.01 12.51
N ASN A 237 -3.57 1.18 13.78
CA ASN A 237 -4.48 0.70 14.82
C ASN A 237 -5.59 1.74 14.99
N THR A 238 -6.64 1.62 14.20
CA THR A 238 -7.80 2.51 14.28
C THR A 238 -8.74 2.02 15.38
N THR A 239 -9.16 2.94 16.24
CA THR A 239 -10.22 2.79 17.25
C THR A 239 -11.35 3.75 16.94
N GLU A 240 -12.56 3.42 17.37
CA GLU A 240 -13.70 4.34 17.27
C GLU A 240 -13.44 5.54 18.22
N GLU A 241 -13.20 6.71 17.63
CA GLU A 241 -12.82 7.91 18.37
C GLU A 241 -13.82 9.04 18.12
N PRO A 242 -14.14 9.85 19.16
CA PRO A 242 -14.99 11.01 19.00
C PRO A 242 -14.28 12.11 18.21
N VAL A 243 -14.84 12.51 17.09
CA VAL A 243 -14.27 13.58 16.23
C VAL A 243 -14.08 14.88 16.99
N GLU A 244 -15.04 15.24 17.82
CA GLU A 244 -15.01 16.48 18.60
C GLU A 244 -13.83 16.53 19.58
N GLU A 245 -13.51 15.40 20.22
CA GLU A 245 -12.40 15.28 21.17
C GLU A 245 -11.05 15.43 20.46
N VAL A 246 -10.84 14.70 19.37
CA VAL A 246 -9.59 14.75 18.58
C VAL A 246 -9.35 16.16 18.01
N VAL A 247 -10.40 16.79 17.49
CA VAL A 247 -10.33 18.18 17.00
C VAL A 247 -10.06 19.16 18.14
N GLY A 248 -10.71 18.97 19.29
CA GLY A 248 -10.53 19.80 20.48
C GLY A 248 -9.09 19.78 21.00
N GLU A 249 -8.47 18.60 21.09
CA GLU A 249 -7.06 18.42 21.48
C GLU A 249 -6.10 19.10 20.49
N ALA A 250 -6.34 18.94 19.19
CA ALA A 250 -5.55 19.60 18.14
C ALA A 250 -5.59 21.13 18.29
N LEU A 251 -6.78 21.70 18.49
CA LEU A 251 -6.97 23.14 18.65
C LEU A 251 -6.34 23.67 19.95
N GLU A 252 -6.42 22.93 21.05
CA GLU A 252 -5.77 23.29 22.32
C GLU A 252 -4.25 23.37 22.18
N LYS A 253 -3.63 22.36 21.54
CA LYS A 253 -2.20 22.36 21.27
C LYS A 253 -1.78 23.49 20.36
N LEU A 254 -2.57 23.75 19.31
CA LEU A 254 -2.33 24.85 18.38
C LEU A 254 -2.42 26.22 19.05
N LYS A 255 -3.42 26.43 19.92
CA LYS A 255 -3.62 27.69 20.64
C LYS A 255 -2.48 28.00 21.62
N LYS A 256 -1.85 26.97 22.22
CA LYS A 256 -0.65 27.15 23.06
C LYS A 256 0.54 27.69 22.25
N ARG A 257 0.65 27.29 20.96
CA ARG A 257 1.73 27.69 20.07
C ARG A 257 1.45 29.02 19.35
N TYR A 258 0.20 29.24 18.96
CA TYR A 258 -0.28 30.43 18.25
C TYR A 258 -1.44 31.11 19.01
N PRO A 259 -1.15 31.79 20.14
CA PRO A 259 -2.20 32.37 20.98
C PRO A 259 -3.11 33.39 20.28
N ASP A 260 -2.54 34.11 19.29
CA ASP A 260 -3.20 35.19 18.55
C ASP A 260 -3.92 34.70 17.29
N ALA A 261 -3.81 33.40 16.95
CA ALA A 261 -4.46 32.85 15.75
C ALA A 261 -5.98 32.76 15.96
N ALA A 262 -6.74 33.43 15.09
CA ALA A 262 -8.18 33.35 15.08
C ALA A 262 -8.64 32.18 14.23
N ILE A 263 -9.24 31.14 14.84
CA ILE A 263 -9.79 29.98 14.19
C ILE A 263 -11.28 29.90 14.48
N ARG A 264 -12.09 29.78 13.44
CA ARG A 264 -13.54 29.57 13.53
C ARG A 264 -13.81 28.09 13.26
N VAL A 265 -14.34 27.42 14.27
CA VAL A 265 -14.61 25.98 14.24
C VAL A 265 -16.09 25.73 14.00
N LYS A 266 -16.42 24.83 13.08
CA LYS A 266 -17.76 24.38 12.81
C LYS A 266 -17.77 22.86 12.76
N ILE A 267 -18.39 22.22 13.74
CA ILE A 267 -18.55 20.77 13.86
C ILE A 267 -20.05 20.46 13.87
N PRO A 268 -20.53 19.32 13.33
CA PRO A 268 -21.91 18.87 13.45
C PRO A 268 -22.34 18.78 14.93
N GLU A 269 -23.62 19.10 15.23
CA GLU A 269 -24.16 18.99 16.59
C GLU A 269 -24.37 17.53 17.03
N GLU A 270 -24.44 16.61 16.08
CA GLU A 270 -24.58 15.19 16.34
C GLU A 270 -23.23 14.58 16.76
N PHE A 271 -23.27 13.75 17.81
CA PHE A 271 -22.08 13.04 18.28
C PHE A 271 -21.55 12.08 17.23
N LEU A 272 -20.32 12.32 16.76
CA LEU A 272 -19.73 11.64 15.63
C LEU A 272 -18.53 10.78 16.06
N MET A 273 -18.66 9.46 15.91
CA MET A 273 -17.58 8.48 16.12
C MET A 273 -17.12 7.94 14.76
N ILE A 274 -15.82 7.89 14.55
CA ILE A 274 -15.24 7.29 13.34
C ILE A 274 -13.97 6.51 13.68
N PRO A 275 -13.67 5.45 12.93
CA PRO A 275 -12.45 4.66 13.13
C PRO A 275 -11.22 5.46 12.68
N MET A 276 -10.36 5.84 13.65
CA MET A 276 -9.11 6.56 13.37
C MET A 276 -8.04 6.30 14.43
N ASP A 277 -6.79 6.61 14.11
CA ASP A 277 -5.72 6.81 15.09
C ASP A 277 -5.76 8.27 15.51
N ALA A 278 -6.25 8.55 16.72
CA ALA A 278 -6.46 9.91 17.22
C ALA A 278 -5.19 10.77 17.14
N VAL A 279 -4.01 10.20 17.48
CA VAL A 279 -2.74 10.93 17.51
C VAL A 279 -2.31 11.33 16.08
N LEU A 280 -2.50 10.44 15.11
CA LEU A 280 -2.14 10.72 13.72
C LEU A 280 -3.09 11.74 13.08
N ILE A 281 -4.39 11.65 13.35
CA ILE A 281 -5.37 12.61 12.82
C ILE A 281 -5.24 13.98 13.49
N GLU A 282 -4.97 14.01 14.79
CA GLU A 282 -4.59 15.24 15.47
C GLU A 282 -3.39 15.92 14.78
N GLN A 283 -2.33 15.17 14.47
CA GLN A 283 -1.14 15.67 13.77
C GLN A 283 -1.47 16.23 12.38
N VAL A 284 -2.36 15.56 11.61
CA VAL A 284 -2.83 16.08 10.31
C VAL A 284 -3.54 17.41 10.49
N THR A 285 -4.44 17.49 11.46
CA THR A 285 -5.22 18.69 11.77
C THR A 285 -4.31 19.86 12.14
N ILE A 286 -3.35 19.63 13.04
CA ILE A 286 -2.35 20.65 13.43
C ILE A 286 -1.53 21.10 12.22
N ASN A 287 -1.00 20.18 11.42
CA ASN A 287 -0.18 20.53 10.24
C ASN A 287 -0.94 21.37 9.22
N LEU A 288 -2.21 21.06 8.95
CA LEU A 288 -3.02 21.82 7.99
C LEU A 288 -3.37 23.21 8.52
N LEU A 289 -3.71 23.31 9.81
CA LEU A 289 -4.00 24.60 10.45
C LEU A 289 -2.75 25.48 10.58
N GLU A 290 -1.58 24.91 10.93
CA GLU A 290 -0.31 25.64 10.94
C GLU A 290 0.05 26.17 9.55
N ASN A 291 -0.14 25.38 8.51
CA ASN A 291 0.05 25.82 7.13
C ASN A 291 -0.86 27.03 6.81
N ALA A 292 -2.11 26.99 7.21
CA ALA A 292 -3.05 28.09 7.02
C ALA A 292 -2.62 29.34 7.80
N ILE A 293 -2.19 29.22 9.07
CA ILE A 293 -1.72 30.34 9.90
C ILE A 293 -0.48 30.99 9.28
N VAL A 294 0.51 30.18 8.90
CA VAL A 294 1.83 30.68 8.46
C VAL A 294 1.78 31.25 7.04
N HIS A 295 0.98 30.68 6.16
CA HIS A 295 1.00 30.98 4.72
C HIS A 295 -0.12 31.87 4.22
N SER A 296 -1.24 32.01 4.94
CA SER A 296 -2.34 32.88 4.52
C SER A 296 -1.88 34.36 4.41
N GLY A 297 -1.14 34.83 5.41
CA GLY A 297 -0.80 36.25 5.52
C GLY A 297 -2.04 37.14 5.68
N SER A 298 -3.21 36.59 5.99
CA SER A 298 -4.47 37.28 6.19
C SER A 298 -4.74 37.52 7.66
N ILE A 299 -5.48 38.62 7.97
CA ILE A 299 -5.97 38.92 9.32
C ILE A 299 -7.30 38.19 9.60
N LEU A 300 -7.95 37.66 8.54
CA LEU A 300 -9.23 36.97 8.68
C LEU A 300 -9.04 35.63 9.40
N PRO A 301 -10.04 35.19 10.19
CA PRO A 301 -9.98 33.91 10.87
C PRO A 301 -9.94 32.75 9.87
N ILE A 302 -9.19 31.70 10.22
CA ILE A 302 -9.17 30.44 9.47
C ILE A 302 -10.42 29.65 9.81
N ASP A 303 -11.10 29.11 8.82
CA ASP A 303 -12.26 28.26 9.04
C ASP A 303 -11.81 26.78 9.07
N PHE A 304 -12.18 26.09 10.16
CA PHE A 304 -12.08 24.65 10.31
C PHE A 304 -13.49 24.07 10.35
N ILE A 305 -13.85 23.28 9.33
CA ILE A 305 -15.20 22.78 9.14
C ILE A 305 -15.16 21.26 9.07
N VAL A 306 -16.01 20.61 9.86
CA VAL A 306 -16.26 19.17 9.78
C VAL A 306 -17.65 18.97 9.19
N GLU A 307 -17.73 18.17 8.14
CA GLU A 307 -18.97 17.81 7.47
C GLU A 307 -19.21 16.32 7.52
N ASP A 308 -20.38 15.93 7.98
CA ASP A 308 -20.80 14.55 8.06
C ASP A 308 -21.51 14.13 6.78
N HIS A 309 -20.99 13.08 6.11
CA HIS A 309 -21.56 12.44 4.93
C HIS A 309 -21.93 10.99 5.22
N PRO A 310 -22.78 10.34 4.39
CA PRO A 310 -23.23 8.96 4.65
C PRO A 310 -22.10 7.93 4.78
N GLU A 311 -21.04 8.04 3.98
CA GLU A 311 -19.95 7.06 3.91
C GLU A 311 -18.62 7.54 4.52
N HIS A 312 -18.46 8.85 4.68
CA HIS A 312 -17.20 9.46 5.16
C HIS A 312 -17.46 10.75 5.91
N VAL A 313 -16.47 11.22 6.65
CA VAL A 313 -16.44 12.54 7.27
C VAL A 313 -15.38 13.38 6.57
N SER A 314 -15.72 14.60 6.23
CA SER A 314 -14.83 15.58 5.61
C SER A 314 -14.35 16.60 6.63
N PHE A 315 -13.04 16.87 6.62
CA PHE A 315 -12.39 17.88 7.44
C PHE A 315 -11.80 18.94 6.50
N ILE A 316 -12.24 20.17 6.64
CA ILE A 316 -11.91 21.25 5.72
C ILE A 316 -11.21 22.37 6.49
N VAL A 317 -10.02 22.74 6.04
CA VAL A 317 -9.27 23.91 6.50
C VAL A 317 -9.27 24.95 5.38
N ARG A 318 -9.82 26.12 5.64
CA ARG A 318 -9.95 27.19 4.67
C ARG A 318 -9.27 28.46 5.18
N ASP A 319 -8.29 28.95 4.44
CA ASP A 319 -7.64 30.23 4.68
C ASP A 319 -8.15 31.31 3.73
N TYR A 320 -7.93 32.57 4.09
CA TYR A 320 -8.35 33.74 3.33
C TYR A 320 -7.13 34.56 2.89
N GLY A 321 -6.10 33.84 2.40
CA GLY A 321 -4.86 34.42 1.93
C GLY A 321 -4.78 34.56 0.41
N LYS A 322 -3.55 34.61 -0.10
CA LYS A 322 -3.27 34.75 -1.53
C LYS A 322 -3.48 33.48 -2.37
N GLY A 323 -3.86 32.38 -1.73
CA GLY A 323 -4.01 31.07 -2.37
C GLY A 323 -2.67 30.45 -2.83
N LEU A 324 -2.76 29.38 -3.59
CA LEU A 324 -1.67 28.58 -4.13
C LEU A 324 -1.49 28.86 -5.64
N SER A 325 -0.26 28.96 -6.13
CA SER A 325 -0.01 29.02 -7.57
C SER A 325 -0.35 27.68 -8.24
N GLU A 326 -0.66 27.70 -9.55
CA GLU A 326 -0.99 26.48 -10.31
C GLU A 326 0.13 25.43 -10.24
N GLU A 327 1.38 25.86 -10.30
CA GLU A 327 2.56 25.01 -10.18
C GLU A 327 2.62 24.32 -8.80
N LYS A 328 2.26 25.04 -7.73
CA LYS A 328 2.18 24.49 -6.38
C LYS A 328 1.03 23.51 -6.23
N LEU A 329 -0.12 23.76 -6.87
CA LEU A 329 -1.26 22.86 -6.84
C LEU A 329 -0.97 21.52 -7.51
N GLN A 330 -0.25 21.52 -8.64
CA GLN A 330 0.11 20.30 -9.36
C GLN A 330 1.06 19.40 -8.57
N ASN A 331 1.96 19.99 -7.77
CA ASN A 331 3.01 19.26 -7.05
C ASN A 331 2.80 19.28 -5.52
N LEU A 332 1.58 19.55 -5.07
CA LEU A 332 1.26 19.86 -3.67
C LEU A 332 1.69 18.79 -2.66
N PHE A 333 1.65 17.53 -3.08
CA PHE A 333 1.93 16.36 -2.24
C PHE A 333 3.19 15.59 -2.65
N GLU A 334 3.97 16.11 -3.62
CA GLU A 334 5.21 15.47 -4.06
C GLU A 334 6.39 15.92 -3.18
N THR A 335 7.10 14.96 -2.63
CA THR A 335 8.31 15.20 -1.86
C THR A 335 9.47 15.60 -2.77
N GLY A 336 10.01 16.79 -2.60
CA GLY A 336 11.30 17.18 -3.21
C GLY A 336 11.25 18.11 -4.42
N THR A 337 10.10 18.59 -4.88
CA THR A 337 9.99 19.47 -6.07
C THR A 337 10.30 20.95 -5.79
N TYR A 338 10.55 21.33 -4.54
CA TYR A 338 10.76 22.74 -4.15
C TYR A 338 12.21 23.26 -4.27
N ASN A 339 13.06 22.62 -5.06
CA ASN A 339 14.51 22.93 -5.07
C ASN A 339 15.00 24.02 -6.04
N ASN A 340 14.15 24.87 -6.64
CA ASN A 340 14.65 25.86 -7.61
C ASN A 340 14.28 27.33 -7.41
N SER A 341 13.63 27.73 -6.35
CA SER A 341 13.51 29.16 -6.05
C SER A 341 14.46 29.57 -4.92
N ARG A 342 15.58 30.18 -5.29
CA ARG A 342 16.49 30.93 -4.41
C ARG A 342 15.76 32.17 -3.86
N SER A 343 14.74 31.99 -3.05
CA SER A 343 14.19 33.06 -2.24
C SER A 343 14.67 32.85 -0.80
N SER A 344 15.26 33.88 -0.24
CA SER A 344 15.86 34.01 1.09
C SER A 344 14.91 33.77 2.26
N ASP A 345 13.74 33.21 2.01
CA ASP A 345 12.71 32.84 3.00
C ASP A 345 12.66 31.33 3.25
N SER A 346 13.83 30.69 3.34
CA SER A 346 13.96 29.25 3.64
C SER A 346 13.44 28.84 5.03
N ARG A 347 12.89 29.75 5.82
CA ARG A 347 12.28 29.50 7.15
C ARG A 347 10.78 29.19 7.11
N LYS A 348 10.12 29.31 5.95
CA LYS A 348 8.65 29.13 5.84
C LYS A 348 8.28 27.86 5.06
N GLY A 349 8.15 26.76 5.79
CA GLY A 349 7.31 25.61 5.39
C GLY A 349 7.94 24.66 4.39
N MET A 350 8.50 23.57 4.89
CA MET A 350 8.90 22.42 4.08
C MET A 350 7.67 21.66 3.58
N GLY A 351 7.68 21.25 2.32
CA GLY A 351 6.68 20.37 1.73
C GLY A 351 6.56 18.98 2.36
N ILE A 352 7.29 18.71 3.46
CA ILE A 352 7.24 17.44 4.21
C ILE A 352 5.94 17.33 5.00
N GLY A 353 5.42 18.40 5.60
CA GLY A 353 4.18 18.36 6.39
C GLY A 353 2.97 17.84 5.60
N LEU A 354 2.78 18.34 4.36
CA LEU A 354 1.68 17.90 3.50
C LEU A 354 1.86 16.48 2.97
N SER A 355 3.09 16.05 2.68
CA SER A 355 3.36 14.66 2.28
C SER A 355 3.13 13.66 3.42
N ILE A 356 3.44 14.06 4.65
CA ILE A 356 3.12 13.29 5.86
C ILE A 356 1.59 13.20 6.03
N CYS A 357 0.88 14.32 5.93
CA CYS A 357 -0.58 14.32 5.97
C CYS A 357 -1.18 13.36 4.93
N LYS A 358 -0.66 13.40 3.69
CA LYS A 358 -1.09 12.48 2.62
C LYS A 358 -0.86 11.03 2.98
N THR A 359 0.31 10.71 3.55
CA THR A 359 0.64 9.35 3.98
C THR A 359 -0.28 8.87 5.10
N ILE A 360 -0.52 9.70 6.11
CA ILE A 360 -1.42 9.38 7.23
C ILE A 360 -2.84 9.13 6.73
N ILE A 361 -3.37 10.05 5.93
CA ILE A 361 -4.75 9.96 5.42
C ILE A 361 -4.93 8.76 4.49
N THR A 362 -3.94 8.48 3.61
CA THR A 362 -3.97 7.30 2.74
C THR A 362 -3.96 6.00 3.57
N ALA A 363 -3.20 5.96 4.65
CA ALA A 363 -3.15 4.81 5.54
C ALA A 363 -4.48 4.59 6.32
N HIS A 364 -5.26 5.66 6.52
CA HIS A 364 -6.64 5.59 7.03
C HIS A 364 -7.69 5.33 5.94
N HIS A 365 -7.27 4.98 4.73
CA HIS A 365 -8.14 4.79 3.56
C HIS A 365 -8.94 6.05 3.16
N GLY A 366 -8.47 7.22 3.57
CA GLY A 366 -9.04 8.51 3.25
C GLY A 366 -8.41 9.17 2.02
N THR A 367 -8.86 10.38 1.72
CA THR A 367 -8.31 11.23 0.65
C THR A 367 -7.91 12.59 1.19
N LEU A 368 -6.82 13.17 0.67
CA LEU A 368 -6.40 14.53 0.98
C LEU A 368 -6.26 15.31 -0.32
N ASN A 369 -6.95 16.45 -0.40
CA ASN A 369 -6.97 17.33 -1.55
C ASN A 369 -6.73 18.77 -1.13
N GLY A 370 -6.13 19.55 -2.04
CA GLY A 370 -5.96 21.00 -1.87
C GLY A 370 -6.45 21.73 -3.12
N ARG A 371 -7.11 22.84 -2.94
CA ARG A 371 -7.59 23.70 -4.02
C ARG A 371 -7.60 25.16 -3.61
N ASN A 372 -7.65 26.06 -4.58
CA ASN A 372 -7.98 27.44 -4.31
C ASN A 372 -9.52 27.64 -4.26
N HIS A 373 -9.96 28.48 -3.38
CA HIS A 373 -11.31 29.08 -3.40
C HIS A 373 -11.23 30.56 -3.72
N ALA A 374 -12.36 31.24 -3.76
CA ALA A 374 -12.44 32.63 -4.25
C ALA A 374 -11.52 33.63 -3.50
N GLU A 375 -11.18 33.35 -2.26
CA GLU A 375 -10.46 34.27 -1.37
C GLU A 375 -9.21 33.65 -0.70
N GLY A 376 -8.76 32.45 -1.12
CA GLY A 376 -7.59 31.80 -0.50
C GLY A 376 -7.41 30.34 -0.90
N ALA A 377 -6.78 29.55 -0.04
CA ALA A 377 -6.60 28.12 -0.21
C ALA A 377 -7.51 27.30 0.71
N GLU A 378 -7.88 26.13 0.24
CA GLU A 378 -8.67 25.14 0.96
C GLU A 378 -8.00 23.79 0.90
N PHE A 379 -7.82 23.17 2.05
CA PHE A 379 -7.39 21.79 2.20
C PHE A 379 -8.52 20.97 2.78
N CYS A 380 -8.83 19.85 2.15
CA CYS A 380 -9.87 18.95 2.60
C CYS A 380 -9.31 17.52 2.68
N PHE A 381 -9.49 16.88 3.84
CA PHE A 381 -9.27 15.46 3.96
C PHE A 381 -10.54 14.73 4.38
N THR A 382 -10.65 13.47 3.97
CA THR A 382 -11.79 12.62 4.27
C THR A 382 -11.36 11.38 5.02
N LEU A 383 -12.19 10.90 5.95
CA LEU A 383 -12.01 9.62 6.62
C LEU A 383 -13.27 8.77 6.44
N PRO A 384 -13.15 7.46 6.09
CA PRO A 384 -14.30 6.59 5.94
C PRO A 384 -14.91 6.27 7.31
N LYS A 385 -16.25 6.15 7.38
CA LYS A 385 -16.98 5.76 8.59
C LYS A 385 -16.87 4.26 8.89
N ASN A 386 -16.59 3.43 7.88
CA ASN A 386 -16.42 1.99 8.05
C ASN A 386 -14.99 1.61 7.64
N THR A 387 -14.25 0.97 8.49
CA THR A 387 -13.03 0.27 8.10
C THR A 387 -13.44 -0.94 7.28
N GLY A 388 -12.92 -1.07 6.05
CA GLY A 388 -13.28 -2.15 5.09
C GLY A 388 -13.13 -3.60 5.56
N LYS A 389 -12.97 -3.84 6.87
CA LYS A 389 -13.05 -5.17 7.50
C LYS A 389 -14.46 -5.76 7.49
N ASP A 390 -15.50 -4.92 7.36
CA ASP A 390 -16.89 -5.41 7.35
C ASP A 390 -17.42 -5.78 5.95
N MET A 391 -16.66 -5.50 4.89
CA MET A 391 -17.08 -5.93 3.53
C MET A 391 -16.78 -7.39 3.22
N ASP A 392 -15.86 -8.04 3.96
CA ASP A 392 -15.51 -9.46 3.71
C ASP A 392 -16.52 -10.44 4.36
N HIS A 393 -17.34 -9.97 5.33
CA HIS A 393 -18.35 -10.81 6.02
C HIS A 393 -19.76 -10.75 5.41
N ARG A 394 -20.00 -9.96 4.36
CA ARG A 394 -21.32 -9.92 3.68
C ARG A 394 -21.38 -10.75 2.40
N ASN A 395 -20.27 -11.38 2.01
CA ASN A 395 -20.19 -12.25 0.82
C ASN A 395 -19.89 -13.72 1.15
N GLU A 396 -20.14 -14.19 2.40
CA GLU A 396 -20.18 -15.60 2.73
C GLU A 396 -21.62 -16.14 2.87
#